data_3ec06c34935d678c001cf47fcaa44ff2
#
_entry.id   3ec06c34935d678c001cf47fcaa44ff2
#
_cell.length_a   1.000
_cell.length_b   1.000
_cell.length_c   1.000
_cell.angle_alpha   90.00
_cell.angle_beta   90.00
_cell.angle_gamma   90.00
#
_symmetry.space_group_name_H-M   'P 1'
#
loop_
_entity.id
_entity.type
_entity.pdbx_description
1 polymer ?
#
loop_
_entity_poly.entity_id
_entity_poly.type
_entity_poly.pdbx_seq_one_letter_code
_entity_poly.pdbx_strand_id
1 'polypeptide(L)'
;LSNYIDFEEGVRALDLFAGTGSISIELVSRGCDQVISIEKDRDHYAFICKIMRELKTDKCLPVRGDVFKYIRGGREQFDFIFADPPYELKGLETLPDLIFENNLLKEEGLFVLEHGKTNNFESHPHFIERRVYGSVNFSFFQFSKL
;
A
#
# COMPACT_ATOMS: atom_id res chain seq x y z
N LEU A 1 5.15 10.75 -5.34
CA LEU A 1 4.23 9.70 -5.80
C LEU A 1 3.57 10.05 -7.11
N SER A 2 3.17 11.30 -7.27
CA SER A 2 2.48 11.75 -8.49
C SER A 2 3.33 11.62 -9.77
N ASN A 3 4.64 11.43 -9.63
CA ASN A 3 5.52 11.25 -10.79
C ASN A 3 5.39 9.87 -11.42
N TYR A 4 4.77 8.92 -10.73
CA TYR A 4 4.70 7.53 -11.18
C TYR A 4 3.30 7.13 -11.61
N ILE A 5 2.29 7.67 -10.97
CA ILE A 5 0.93 7.26 -11.19
C ILE A 5 0.00 8.47 -11.12
N ASP A 6 -0.94 8.48 -12.03
CA ASP A 6 -1.97 9.50 -12.07
C ASP A 6 -3.18 8.96 -11.28
N PHE A 7 -3.43 9.57 -10.12
CA PHE A 7 -4.52 9.15 -9.23
C PHE A 7 -5.87 9.69 -9.71
N GLU A 8 -6.16 9.46 -10.96
CA GLU A 8 -7.44 9.83 -11.54
C GLU A 8 -8.46 8.71 -11.43
N GLU A 9 -9.61 8.93 -12.06
CA GLU A 9 -10.69 7.98 -12.12
C GLU A 9 -10.22 6.63 -12.67
N GLY A 10 -10.68 5.55 -12.06
CA GLY A 10 -10.33 4.19 -12.45
C GLY A 10 -9.17 3.58 -11.70
N VAL A 11 -8.43 4.36 -10.93
CA VAL A 11 -7.28 3.84 -10.17
C VAL A 11 -7.78 3.10 -8.94
N ARG A 12 -7.29 1.86 -8.78
CA ARG A 12 -7.55 1.05 -7.59
C ARG A 12 -6.29 0.98 -6.74
N ALA A 13 -6.43 1.26 -5.46
CA ALA A 13 -5.30 1.31 -4.53
C ALA A 13 -5.51 0.40 -3.33
N LEU A 14 -4.39 -0.10 -2.82
CA LEU A 14 -4.35 -0.96 -1.63
C LEU A 14 -3.44 -0.30 -0.60
N ASP A 15 -3.99 -0.05 0.59
CA ASP A 15 -3.26 0.53 1.71
C ASP A 15 -3.03 -0.57 2.76
N LEU A 16 -1.85 -1.14 2.74
CA LEU A 16 -1.46 -2.18 3.68
C LEU A 16 -0.92 -1.51 4.96
N PHE A 17 -1.32 -2.03 6.12
CA PHE A 17 -0.98 -1.43 7.41
C PHE A 17 -1.57 -0.03 7.54
N ALA A 18 -2.87 0.08 7.29
CA ALA A 18 -3.52 1.38 7.11
C ALA A 18 -3.51 2.29 8.35
N GLY A 19 -3.36 1.73 9.56
CA GLY A 19 -3.36 2.52 10.79
C GLY A 19 -4.65 3.30 10.96
N THR A 20 -4.56 4.60 11.09
CA THR A 20 -5.73 5.48 11.21
C THR A 20 -6.26 5.93 9.85
N GLY A 21 -5.70 5.44 8.76
CA GLY A 21 -6.23 5.68 7.43
C GLY A 21 -5.78 6.95 6.73
N SER A 22 -4.71 7.57 7.19
CA SER A 22 -4.21 8.83 6.59
C SER A 22 -3.93 8.69 5.09
N ILE A 23 -3.26 7.61 4.70
CA ILE A 23 -2.95 7.37 3.29
C ILE A 23 -4.22 7.06 2.51
N SER A 24 -5.11 6.24 3.08
CA SER A 24 -6.38 5.92 2.43
C SER A 24 -7.21 7.18 2.17
N ILE A 25 -7.28 8.09 3.15
CA ILE A 25 -7.99 9.36 3.01
C ILE A 25 -7.38 10.18 1.87
N GLU A 26 -6.06 10.27 1.84
CA GLU A 26 -5.34 11.02 0.79
C GLU A 26 -5.61 10.43 -0.59
N LEU A 27 -5.59 9.11 -0.71
CA LEU A 27 -5.86 8.44 -1.99
C LEU A 27 -7.28 8.69 -2.47
N VAL A 28 -8.27 8.63 -1.56
CA VAL A 28 -9.65 8.94 -1.90
C VAL A 28 -9.75 10.40 -2.38
N SER A 29 -9.10 11.32 -1.68
CA SER A 29 -9.15 12.76 -2.02
C SER A 29 -8.50 13.05 -3.38
N ARG A 30 -7.54 12.23 -3.80
CA ARG A 30 -6.88 12.38 -5.10
C ARG A 30 -7.67 11.75 -6.24
N GLY A 31 -8.79 11.12 -5.95
CA GLY A 31 -9.69 10.61 -6.98
C GLY A 31 -9.60 9.12 -7.26
N CYS A 32 -8.92 8.34 -6.43
CA CYS A 32 -8.92 6.89 -6.60
C CYS A 32 -10.34 6.36 -6.62
N ASP A 33 -10.60 5.46 -7.54
CA ASP A 33 -11.91 4.87 -7.75
C ASP A 33 -12.28 3.93 -6.61
N GLN A 34 -11.29 3.21 -6.11
CA GLN A 34 -11.46 2.33 -4.95
C GLN A 34 -10.16 2.22 -4.17
N VAL A 35 -10.26 2.34 -2.85
CA VAL A 35 -9.14 2.11 -1.94
C VAL A 35 -9.54 1.00 -0.98
N ILE A 36 -8.71 -0.04 -0.87
CA ILE A 36 -8.91 -1.08 0.15
C ILE A 36 -7.86 -0.86 1.23
N SER A 37 -8.31 -0.73 2.48
CA SER A 37 -7.45 -0.48 3.63
C SER A 37 -7.40 -1.72 4.50
N ILE A 38 -6.21 -2.29 4.69
CA ILE A 38 -6.04 -3.47 5.54
C ILE A 38 -5.48 -3.02 6.88
N GLU A 39 -6.22 -3.30 7.93
CA GLU A 39 -5.82 -2.94 9.29
C GLU A 39 -6.19 -4.06 10.26
N LYS A 40 -5.21 -4.54 10.99
CA LYS A 40 -5.39 -5.64 11.94
C LYS A 40 -5.99 -5.17 13.27
N ASP A 41 -5.61 -3.98 13.72
CA ASP A 41 -6.05 -3.44 15.01
C ASP A 41 -7.53 -3.06 14.95
N ARG A 42 -8.31 -3.58 15.90
CA ARG A 42 -9.75 -3.36 15.95
C ARG A 42 -10.11 -1.88 16.04
N ASP A 43 -9.41 -1.14 16.89
CA ASP A 43 -9.74 0.26 17.14
C ASP A 43 -9.35 1.15 15.96
N HIS A 44 -8.21 0.90 15.34
CA HIS A 44 -7.81 1.60 14.13
C HIS A 44 -8.78 1.31 12.98
N TYR A 45 -9.16 0.04 12.82
CA TYR A 45 -10.14 -0.35 11.82
C TYR A 45 -11.46 0.40 12.02
N ALA A 46 -11.96 0.42 13.25
CA ALA A 46 -13.21 1.12 13.58
C ALA A 46 -13.12 2.61 13.29
N PHE A 47 -11.95 3.21 13.57
CA PHE A 47 -11.71 4.63 13.29
C PHE A 47 -11.78 4.92 11.79
N ILE A 48 -11.15 4.08 10.97
CA ILE A 48 -11.21 4.25 9.50
C ILE A 48 -12.66 4.18 9.02
N CYS A 49 -13.43 3.20 9.50
CA CYS A 49 -14.84 3.07 9.14
C CYS A 49 -15.62 4.34 9.51
N LYS A 50 -15.36 4.88 10.69
CA LYS A 50 -16.04 6.11 11.15
C LYS A 50 -15.69 7.29 10.24
N ILE A 51 -14.41 7.47 9.92
CA ILE A 51 -13.97 8.57 9.06
C ILE A 51 -14.61 8.48 7.67
N MET A 52 -14.67 7.30 7.10
CA MET A 52 -15.27 7.12 5.77
C MET A 52 -16.77 7.44 5.79
N ARG A 53 -17.47 7.10 6.87
CA ARG A 53 -18.87 7.50 7.04
C ARG A 53 -19.03 9.01 7.16
N GLU A 54 -18.17 9.66 7.93
CA GLU A 54 -18.19 11.12 8.09
C GLU A 54 -17.90 11.84 6.77
N LEU A 55 -17.00 11.32 5.98
CA LEU A 55 -16.69 11.85 4.65
C LEU A 55 -17.75 11.49 3.61
N LYS A 56 -18.70 10.62 3.98
CA LYS A 56 -19.78 10.17 3.10
C LYS A 56 -19.26 9.59 1.79
N THR A 57 -18.21 8.81 1.88
CA THR A 57 -17.61 8.17 0.70
C THR A 57 -17.76 6.67 0.77
N ASP A 58 -18.00 6.05 -0.40
CA ASP A 58 -17.97 4.61 -0.58
C ASP A 58 -16.71 4.16 -1.33
N LYS A 59 -15.78 5.09 -1.55
CA LYS A 59 -14.56 4.80 -2.31
C LYS A 59 -13.49 4.07 -1.51
N CYS A 60 -13.64 3.96 -0.20
CA CYS A 60 -12.71 3.21 0.65
C CYS A 60 -13.43 2.08 1.36
N LEU A 61 -12.88 0.88 1.24
CA LEU A 61 -13.37 -0.31 1.92
C LEU A 61 -12.33 -0.75 2.95
N PRO A 62 -12.58 -0.48 4.25
CA PRO A 62 -11.70 -1.00 5.30
C PRO A 62 -11.92 -2.49 5.48
N VAL A 63 -10.83 -3.23 5.63
CA VAL A 63 -10.86 -4.68 5.89
C VAL A 63 -10.04 -4.94 7.14
N ARG A 64 -10.65 -5.57 8.14
CA ARG A 64 -9.93 -5.94 9.35
C ARG A 64 -9.25 -7.28 9.13
N GLY A 65 -7.93 -7.31 9.23
CA GLY A 65 -7.21 -8.55 9.06
C GLY A 65 -5.71 -8.38 9.01
N ASP A 66 -5.05 -9.52 8.90
CA ASP A 66 -3.60 -9.61 8.80
C ASP A 66 -3.16 -9.38 7.34
N VAL A 67 -2.17 -8.52 7.15
CA VAL A 67 -1.68 -8.17 5.82
C VAL A 67 -1.17 -9.40 5.05
N PHE A 68 -0.40 -10.26 5.71
CA PHE A 68 0.16 -11.44 5.04
C PHE A 68 -0.93 -12.41 4.57
N LYS A 69 -1.97 -12.58 5.38
CA LYS A 69 -3.11 -13.42 4.99
C LYS A 69 -3.87 -12.79 3.83
N TYR A 70 -4.05 -11.49 3.86
CA TYR A 70 -4.73 -10.80 2.77
C TYR A 70 -3.99 -10.98 1.46
N ILE A 71 -2.66 -10.80 1.47
CA ILE A 71 -1.83 -10.93 0.28
C ILE A 71 -1.94 -12.34 -0.31
N ARG A 72 -1.82 -13.36 0.55
CA ARG A 72 -1.87 -14.76 0.09
C ARG A 72 -3.23 -15.16 -0.44
N GLY A 73 -4.30 -14.58 0.10
CA GLY A 73 -5.66 -14.87 -0.33
C GLY A 73 -6.20 -13.91 -1.39
N GLY A 74 -5.42 -12.93 -1.78
CA GLY A 74 -5.86 -11.87 -2.68
C GLY A 74 -6.13 -12.36 -4.08
N ARG A 75 -7.23 -11.87 -4.66
CA ARG A 75 -7.65 -12.21 -6.03
C ARG A 75 -7.81 -10.98 -6.88
N GLU A 76 -7.63 -9.81 -6.31
CA GLU A 76 -7.77 -8.54 -6.99
C GLU A 76 -6.41 -7.95 -7.28
N GLN A 77 -6.35 -7.14 -8.31
CA GLN A 77 -5.13 -6.43 -8.68
C GLN A 77 -5.32 -4.93 -8.48
N PHE A 78 -4.24 -4.27 -8.18
CA PHE A 78 -4.22 -2.85 -7.87
C PHE A 78 -3.24 -2.08 -8.75
N ASP A 79 -3.59 -0.85 -9.04
CA ASP A 79 -2.70 0.08 -9.75
C ASP A 79 -1.65 0.64 -8.82
N PHE A 80 -1.99 0.81 -7.55
CA PHE A 80 -1.09 1.35 -6.54
C PHE A 80 -1.22 0.56 -5.24
N ILE A 81 -0.09 0.17 -4.68
CA ILE A 81 -0.04 -0.50 -3.37
C ILE A 81 0.95 0.26 -2.49
N PHE A 82 0.50 0.63 -1.30
CA PHE A 82 1.35 1.28 -0.31
C PHE A 82 1.41 0.42 0.95
N ALA A 83 2.60 0.29 1.54
CA ALA A 83 2.77 -0.42 2.80
C ALA A 83 3.65 0.39 3.74
N ASP A 84 3.14 0.62 4.95
CA ASP A 84 3.86 1.30 6.03
C ASP A 84 3.85 0.41 7.27
N PRO A 85 4.62 -0.70 7.24
CA PRO A 85 4.65 -1.62 8.38
C PRO A 85 5.46 -1.04 9.53
N PRO A 86 5.23 -1.54 10.77
CA PRO A 86 6.15 -1.27 11.85
C PRO A 86 7.56 -1.71 11.44
N TYR A 87 8.58 -0.94 11.75
CA TYR A 87 9.94 -1.24 11.30
C TYR A 87 10.46 -2.58 11.81
N GLU A 88 10.00 -3.01 12.97
CA GLU A 88 10.37 -4.28 13.59
C GLU A 88 9.50 -5.46 13.14
N LEU A 89 8.60 -5.25 12.19
CA LEU A 89 7.71 -6.31 11.72
C LEU A 89 8.51 -7.52 11.22
N LYS A 90 8.20 -8.68 11.77
CA LYS A 90 8.80 -9.93 11.31
C LYS A 90 8.29 -10.24 9.90
N GLY A 91 9.22 -10.44 8.97
CA GLY A 91 8.88 -10.76 7.59
C GLY A 91 8.71 -9.53 6.70
N LEU A 92 9.03 -8.32 7.20
CA LEU A 92 8.93 -7.10 6.41
C LEU A 92 9.68 -7.24 5.09
N GLU A 93 10.85 -7.83 5.12
CA GLU A 93 11.72 -8.00 3.94
C GLU A 93 11.11 -8.89 2.87
N THR A 94 10.08 -9.68 3.20
CA THR A 94 9.41 -10.55 2.25
C THR A 94 8.27 -9.87 1.50
N LEU A 95 7.85 -8.68 1.93
CA LEU A 95 6.69 -8.02 1.34
C LEU A 95 6.78 -7.83 -0.17
N PRO A 96 7.91 -7.33 -0.72
CA PRO A 96 7.99 -7.19 -2.18
C PRO A 96 7.76 -8.50 -2.92
N ASP A 97 8.44 -9.59 -2.49
CA ASP A 97 8.27 -10.88 -3.13
C ASP A 97 6.82 -11.35 -3.08
N LEU A 98 6.18 -11.20 -1.92
CA LEU A 98 4.78 -11.64 -1.75
C LEU A 98 3.82 -10.86 -2.64
N ILE A 99 4.01 -9.56 -2.78
CA ILE A 99 3.19 -8.73 -3.65
C ILE A 99 3.26 -9.22 -5.11
N PHE A 100 4.48 -9.44 -5.61
CA PHE A 100 4.67 -9.85 -7.00
C PHE A 100 4.30 -11.31 -7.23
N GLU A 101 4.64 -12.22 -6.32
CA GLU A 101 4.32 -13.64 -6.44
C GLU A 101 2.84 -13.93 -6.39
N ASN A 102 2.09 -13.15 -5.61
CA ASN A 102 0.64 -13.32 -5.48
C ASN A 102 -0.16 -12.46 -6.48
N ASN A 103 0.53 -11.82 -7.39
CA ASN A 103 -0.07 -11.09 -8.50
C ASN A 103 -1.06 -9.99 -8.05
N LEU A 104 -0.71 -9.27 -6.99
CA LEU A 104 -1.55 -8.18 -6.49
C LEU A 104 -1.38 -6.89 -7.27
N LEU A 105 -0.23 -6.72 -7.92
CA LEU A 105 0.08 -5.48 -8.63
C LEU A 105 -0.17 -5.65 -10.13
N LYS A 106 -0.90 -4.70 -10.70
CA LYS A 106 -1.10 -4.67 -12.16
C LYS A 106 0.24 -4.45 -12.85
N GLU A 107 0.33 -4.83 -14.11
CA GLU A 107 1.57 -4.78 -14.88
C GLU A 107 2.20 -3.39 -14.90
N GLU A 108 1.40 -2.35 -14.98
CA GLU A 108 1.88 -0.97 -14.96
C GLU A 108 1.78 -0.31 -13.58
N GLY A 109 1.48 -1.10 -12.57
CA GLY A 109 1.27 -0.60 -11.22
C GLY A 109 2.55 -0.26 -10.47
N LEU A 110 2.38 0.45 -9.37
CA LEU A 110 3.47 0.87 -8.50
C LEU A 110 3.25 0.35 -7.08
N PHE A 111 4.28 -0.25 -6.50
CA PHE A 111 4.31 -0.61 -5.09
C PHE A 111 5.32 0.26 -4.37
N VAL A 112 4.89 0.90 -3.28
CA VAL A 112 5.76 1.74 -2.43
C VAL A 112 5.77 1.15 -1.03
N LEU A 113 6.97 0.90 -0.52
CA LEU A 113 7.18 0.34 0.81
C LEU A 113 7.98 1.33 1.66
N GLU A 114 7.39 1.75 2.77
CA GLU A 114 8.09 2.54 3.77
C GLU A 114 8.82 1.60 4.72
N HIS A 115 10.09 1.89 5.02
CA HIS A 115 10.90 1.02 5.88
C HIS A 115 12.02 1.80 6.56
N GLY A 116 12.69 1.16 7.52
CA GLY A 116 13.84 1.71 8.19
C GLY A 116 15.11 1.55 7.35
N LYS A 117 16.18 2.17 7.80
CA LYS A 117 17.46 2.16 7.09
C LYS A 117 18.18 0.81 7.10
N THR A 118 17.74 -0.12 7.94
CA THR A 118 18.34 -1.46 8.00
C THR A 118 17.89 -2.38 6.87
N ASN A 119 16.81 -2.01 6.18
CA ASN A 119 16.32 -2.78 5.04
C ASN A 119 16.89 -2.21 3.74
N ASN A 120 17.29 -3.11 2.85
CA ASN A 120 17.83 -2.74 1.54
C ASN A 120 17.23 -3.65 0.48
N PHE A 121 16.52 -3.06 -0.47
CA PHE A 121 15.83 -3.79 -1.54
C PHE A 121 16.46 -3.57 -2.91
N GLU A 122 17.66 -2.97 -2.97
CA GLU A 122 18.29 -2.61 -4.24
C GLU A 122 18.56 -3.82 -5.16
N SER A 123 18.73 -5.00 -4.59
CA SER A 123 18.95 -6.22 -5.38
C SER A 123 17.67 -6.90 -5.84
N HIS A 124 16.49 -6.42 -5.41
CA HIS A 124 15.22 -7.01 -5.82
C HIS A 124 14.99 -6.79 -7.32
N PRO A 125 14.50 -7.81 -8.07
CA PRO A 125 14.30 -7.69 -9.52
C PRO A 125 13.40 -6.56 -9.96
N HIS A 126 12.43 -6.19 -9.13
CA HIS A 126 11.46 -5.15 -9.44
C HIS A 126 11.72 -3.82 -8.75
N PHE A 127 12.83 -3.70 -8.05
CA PHE A 127 13.20 -2.43 -7.40
C PHE A 127 13.52 -1.37 -8.44
N ILE A 128 12.96 -0.16 -8.24
CA ILE A 128 13.20 0.98 -9.14
C ILE A 128 14.14 1.98 -8.49
N GLU A 129 13.76 2.49 -7.33
CA GLU A 129 14.54 3.51 -6.62
C GLU A 129 14.17 3.56 -5.15
N ARG A 130 15.03 4.21 -4.38
CA ARG A 130 14.77 4.53 -2.98
C ARG A 130 14.82 6.02 -2.80
N ARG A 131 13.84 6.57 -2.09
CA ARG A 131 13.83 7.99 -1.68
C ARG A 131 13.90 8.05 -0.17
N VAL A 132 14.71 8.99 0.32
CA VAL A 132 14.95 9.15 1.76
C VAL A 132 14.51 10.55 2.18
N TYR A 133 13.66 10.61 3.20
CA TYR A 133 13.19 11.86 3.79
C TYR A 133 13.47 11.79 5.29
N GLY A 134 14.56 12.45 5.73
CA GLY A 134 15.01 12.32 7.12
C GLY A 134 15.42 10.89 7.43
N SER A 135 14.74 10.28 8.41
CA SER A 135 14.98 8.87 8.78
C SER A 135 14.07 7.89 8.07
N VAL A 136 13.19 8.39 7.21
CA VAL A 136 12.17 7.57 6.54
C VAL A 136 12.64 7.20 5.16
N ASN A 137 12.59 5.90 4.85
CA ASN A 137 12.97 5.37 3.54
C ASN A 137 11.74 4.85 2.82
N PHE A 138 11.65 5.18 1.53
CA PHE A 138 10.61 4.62 0.64
C PHE A 138 11.29 3.90 -0.51
N SER A 139 11.00 2.63 -0.67
CA SER A 139 11.46 1.86 -1.83
C SER A 139 10.31 1.66 -2.80
N PHE A 140 10.59 1.83 -4.09
CA PHE A 140 9.62 1.82 -5.17
C PHE A 140 9.86 0.61 -6.07
N PHE A 141 8.79 -0.08 -6.43
CA PHE A 141 8.84 -1.31 -7.20
C PHE A 141 7.82 -1.29 -8.34
N GLN A 142 8.24 -1.77 -9.52
CA GLN A 142 7.37 -1.97 -10.68
C GLN A 142 7.83 -3.22 -11.43
N PHE A 143 6.93 -3.80 -12.25
CA PHE A 143 7.33 -4.92 -13.10
C PHE A 143 8.37 -4.49 -14.12
N SER A 144 8.20 -3.33 -14.72
CA SER A 144 9.11 -2.78 -15.71
C SER A 144 9.88 -1.62 -15.12
N LYS A 145 11.17 -1.54 -15.42
CA LYS A 145 12.07 -0.49 -14.93
C LYS A 145 12.23 0.67 -15.92
N LEU A 146 11.27 0.87 -16.76
CA LEU A 146 11.32 1.96 -17.73
C LEU A 146 11.15 3.33 -17.11
#